data_74b3d0542e1d5ffef18dea79b9318603
#
_entry.id   74b3d0542e1d5ffef18dea79b9318603
#
_cell.length_a   1.000
_cell.length_b   1.000
_cell.length_c   1.000
_cell.angle_alpha   90.00
_cell.angle_beta   90.00
_cell.angle_gamma   90.00
#
_symmetry.space_group_name_H-M   'P 1'
#
loop_
_entity.id
_entity.type
_entity.pdbx_description
1 polymer ?
#
loop_
_entity_poly.entity_id
_entity_poly.type
_entity_poly.pdbx_seq_one_letter_code
_entity_poly.pdbx_strand_id
1 'polypeptide(L)'
;VLITGATGGLGQAIARRLRAEGAELILTGRRAEVLEGLAGEIGGRVIAADLADAADVERLAKETGDVDIVVANAALPGGGVLESYTTGEIDRALDINLRAPIVLSRVFGEPMLARGSGHIVFISSLSGKVAGPASSLYSATKFGLRGFALGLREDWNPRGVGVSSVNPGFIRDAGMFADGGAQLPPGVGTRTPEDVAAAVVRAIRDNKAEIDVAPPALKASTLFATIAPQTAARVARRLGSDRLAHQMAEGQRHNR
;
A
#
# COMPACT_ATOMS: atom_id res chain seq x y z
N VAL A 1 14.98 -7.74 -4.21
CA VAL A 1 13.67 -7.23 -3.76
C VAL A 1 13.01 -6.42 -4.88
N LEU A 2 11.79 -6.77 -5.26
CA LEU A 2 10.96 -5.96 -6.17
C LEU A 2 10.10 -4.98 -5.36
N ILE A 3 10.11 -3.69 -5.72
CA ILE A 3 9.29 -2.65 -5.08
C ILE A 3 8.40 -2.00 -6.13
N THR A 4 7.07 -2.14 -6.00
CA THR A 4 6.14 -1.46 -6.89
C THR A 4 5.78 -0.07 -6.37
N GLY A 5 5.48 0.87 -7.29
CA GLY A 5 5.19 2.24 -6.93
C GLY A 5 6.38 2.99 -6.32
N ALA A 6 7.60 2.63 -6.71
CA ALA A 6 8.85 3.24 -6.23
C ALA A 6 9.01 4.71 -6.64
N THR A 7 8.16 5.23 -7.53
CA THR A 7 8.11 6.66 -7.88
C THR A 7 7.40 7.52 -6.86
N GLY A 8 6.60 6.94 -5.97
CA GLY A 8 5.89 7.64 -4.90
C GLY A 8 6.75 7.79 -3.64
N GLY A 9 6.45 8.77 -2.78
CA GLY A 9 7.28 9.06 -1.62
C GLY A 9 7.41 7.91 -0.62
N LEU A 10 6.34 7.11 -0.39
CA LEU A 10 6.42 5.90 0.44
C LEU A 10 7.32 4.84 -0.22
N GLY A 11 7.18 4.62 -1.52
CA GLY A 11 8.00 3.67 -2.27
C GLY A 11 9.48 4.03 -2.23
N GLN A 12 9.81 5.32 -2.35
CA GLN A 12 11.19 5.82 -2.23
C GLN A 12 11.76 5.61 -0.82
N ALA A 13 10.99 5.93 0.24
CA ALA A 13 11.43 5.71 1.62
C ALA A 13 11.66 4.21 1.91
N ILE A 14 10.78 3.34 1.41
CA ILE A 14 10.93 1.88 1.52
C ILE A 14 12.19 1.42 0.77
N ALA A 15 12.41 1.91 -0.46
CA ALA A 15 13.57 1.56 -1.26
C ALA A 15 14.89 1.95 -0.57
N ARG A 16 15.01 3.20 -0.11
CA ARG A 16 16.20 3.67 0.64
C ARG A 16 16.45 2.81 1.88
N ARG A 17 15.39 2.50 2.63
CA ARG A 17 15.53 1.70 3.84
C ARG A 17 15.97 0.27 3.53
N LEU A 18 15.36 -0.41 2.56
CA LEU A 18 15.74 -1.78 2.19
C LEU A 18 17.16 -1.82 1.60
N ARG A 19 17.57 -0.79 0.87
CA ARG A 19 18.95 -0.66 0.40
C ARG A 19 19.95 -0.56 1.56
N ALA A 20 19.61 0.22 2.58
CA ALA A 20 20.44 0.35 3.80
C ALA A 20 20.53 -0.96 4.60
N GLU A 21 19.54 -1.86 4.47
CA GLU A 21 19.57 -3.23 5.02
C GLU A 21 20.37 -4.21 4.12
N GLY A 22 21.00 -3.74 3.02
CA GLY A 22 21.82 -4.55 2.11
C GLY A 22 21.06 -5.23 0.97
N ALA A 23 19.79 -4.89 0.74
CA ALA A 23 19.01 -5.51 -0.33
C ALA A 23 19.44 -5.03 -1.72
N GLU A 24 19.45 -5.94 -2.70
CA GLU A 24 19.46 -5.59 -4.12
C GLU A 24 18.04 -5.25 -4.57
N LEU A 25 17.89 -4.11 -5.27
CA LEU A 25 16.57 -3.55 -5.57
C LEU A 25 16.23 -3.64 -7.05
N ILE A 26 14.95 -3.93 -7.32
CA ILE A 26 14.29 -3.74 -8.60
C ILE A 26 13.15 -2.75 -8.33
N LEU A 27 13.25 -1.58 -8.98
CA LEU A 27 12.34 -0.46 -8.78
C LEU A 27 11.39 -0.38 -9.95
N THR A 28 10.07 -0.42 -9.68
CA THR A 28 9.06 -0.29 -10.74
C THR A 28 8.00 0.75 -10.43
N GLY A 29 7.50 1.35 -11.48
CA GLY A 29 6.48 2.40 -11.51
C GLY A 29 6.36 2.98 -12.91
N ARG A 30 5.50 3.96 -13.12
CA ARG A 30 5.22 4.51 -14.46
C ARG A 30 6.24 5.54 -14.95
N ARG A 31 6.86 6.28 -14.04
CA ARG A 31 7.77 7.41 -14.37
C ARG A 31 9.21 6.94 -14.37
N ALA A 32 9.71 6.56 -15.56
CA ALA A 32 11.06 6.00 -15.72
C ALA A 32 12.15 6.96 -15.18
N GLU A 33 12.08 8.23 -15.52
CA GLU A 33 13.05 9.26 -15.08
C GLU A 33 13.14 9.40 -13.55
N VAL A 34 12.02 9.25 -12.83
CA VAL A 34 12.02 9.28 -11.35
C VAL A 34 12.65 8.01 -10.78
N LEU A 35 12.41 6.85 -11.42
CA LEU A 35 13.02 5.59 -11.02
C LEU A 35 14.53 5.60 -11.27
N GLU A 36 14.97 6.12 -12.41
CA GLU A 36 16.39 6.24 -12.76
C GLU A 36 17.12 7.19 -11.81
N GLY A 37 16.50 8.33 -11.46
CA GLY A 37 17.02 9.24 -10.45
C GLY A 37 17.21 8.56 -9.10
N LEU A 38 16.21 7.79 -8.63
CA LEU A 38 16.30 7.03 -7.40
C LEU A 38 17.36 5.92 -7.48
N ALA A 39 17.41 5.19 -8.60
CA ALA A 39 18.42 4.15 -8.82
C ALA A 39 19.83 4.73 -8.88
N GLY A 40 20.02 5.92 -9.44
CA GLY A 40 21.29 6.65 -9.42
C GLY A 40 21.75 7.03 -8.01
N GLU A 41 20.80 7.33 -7.11
CA GLU A 41 21.09 7.67 -5.71
C GLU A 41 21.44 6.45 -4.86
N ILE A 42 20.63 5.38 -4.93
CA ILE A 42 20.72 4.25 -3.99
C ILE A 42 21.20 2.94 -4.64
N GLY A 43 21.35 2.91 -5.93
CA GLY A 43 21.56 1.70 -6.72
C GLY A 43 20.26 0.95 -6.95
N GLY A 44 20.30 -0.02 -7.86
CA GLY A 44 19.16 -0.85 -8.21
C GLY A 44 18.88 -0.90 -9.70
N ARG A 45 18.08 -1.86 -10.13
CA ARG A 45 17.61 -2.00 -11.51
C ARG A 45 16.25 -1.37 -11.67
N VAL A 46 16.02 -0.66 -12.77
CA VAL A 46 14.75 -0.02 -13.10
C VAL A 46 14.01 -0.84 -14.14
N ILE A 47 12.72 -1.08 -13.92
CA ILE A 47 11.79 -1.64 -14.90
C ILE A 47 10.51 -0.80 -14.83
N ALA A 48 10.33 0.12 -15.77
CA ALA A 48 9.11 0.92 -15.85
C ALA A 48 7.92 0.06 -16.29
N ALA A 49 6.79 0.16 -15.57
CA ALA A 49 5.58 -0.57 -15.89
C ALA A 49 4.32 0.15 -15.38
N ASP A 50 3.23 0.08 -16.14
CA ASP A 50 1.88 0.42 -15.66
C ASP A 50 1.16 -0.85 -15.17
N LEU A 51 0.91 -0.93 -13.89
CA LEU A 51 0.27 -2.10 -13.28
C LEU A 51 -1.24 -2.22 -13.58
N ALA A 52 -1.83 -1.24 -14.26
CA ALA A 52 -3.17 -1.38 -14.82
C ALA A 52 -3.17 -2.14 -16.16
N ASP A 53 -2.02 -2.21 -16.84
CA ASP A 53 -1.86 -2.94 -18.10
C ASP A 53 -1.38 -4.38 -17.82
N ALA A 54 -2.17 -5.37 -18.26
CA ALA A 54 -1.85 -6.78 -18.06
C ALA A 54 -0.56 -7.19 -18.80
N ALA A 55 -0.32 -6.65 -20.01
CA ALA A 55 0.90 -6.93 -20.77
C ALA A 55 2.15 -6.37 -20.09
N ASP A 56 2.04 -5.19 -19.48
CA ASP A 56 3.12 -4.59 -18.70
C ASP A 56 3.42 -5.40 -17.43
N VAL A 57 2.40 -5.95 -16.77
CA VAL A 57 2.58 -6.84 -15.61
C VAL A 57 3.29 -8.13 -16.01
N GLU A 58 2.92 -8.74 -17.15
CA GLU A 58 3.59 -9.93 -17.67
C GLU A 58 5.05 -9.64 -18.07
N ARG A 59 5.30 -8.52 -18.75
CA ARG A 59 6.65 -8.06 -19.10
C ARG A 59 7.50 -7.80 -17.85
N LEU A 60 6.95 -7.08 -16.86
CA LEU A 60 7.61 -6.84 -15.56
C LEU A 60 8.01 -8.16 -14.91
N ALA A 61 7.11 -9.13 -14.86
CA ALA A 61 7.39 -10.44 -14.27
C ALA A 61 8.54 -11.15 -14.99
N LYS A 62 8.51 -11.17 -16.33
CA LYS A 62 9.55 -11.81 -17.16
C LYS A 62 10.90 -11.13 -17.00
N GLU A 63 10.94 -9.79 -17.06
CA GLU A 63 12.19 -9.03 -16.96
C GLU A 63 12.75 -9.06 -15.52
N THR A 64 11.90 -9.10 -14.50
CA THR A 64 12.33 -9.16 -13.09
C THR A 64 13.10 -10.44 -12.81
N GLY A 65 12.64 -11.58 -13.29
CA GLY A 65 13.16 -12.88 -12.88
C GLY A 65 12.82 -13.22 -11.42
N ASP A 66 13.57 -14.11 -10.83
CA ASP A 66 13.35 -14.54 -9.45
C ASP A 66 13.71 -13.44 -8.44
N VAL A 67 12.87 -13.26 -7.44
CA VAL A 67 13.09 -12.35 -6.31
C VAL A 67 12.76 -13.03 -4.99
N ASP A 68 13.43 -12.60 -3.92
CA ASP A 68 13.18 -13.13 -2.57
C ASP A 68 12.04 -12.40 -1.88
N ILE A 69 11.85 -11.12 -2.22
CA ILE A 69 10.86 -10.26 -1.57
C ILE A 69 10.13 -9.42 -2.62
N VAL A 70 8.81 -9.33 -2.49
CA VAL A 70 7.98 -8.38 -3.24
C VAL A 70 7.33 -7.40 -2.27
N VAL A 71 7.53 -6.10 -2.49
CA VAL A 71 6.80 -5.04 -1.79
C VAL A 71 5.77 -4.45 -2.75
N ALA A 72 4.53 -4.88 -2.59
CA ALA A 72 3.39 -4.39 -3.36
C ALA A 72 2.89 -3.07 -2.75
N ASN A 73 3.52 -1.96 -3.15
CA ASN A 73 3.26 -0.62 -2.64
C ASN A 73 2.48 0.27 -3.61
N ALA A 74 2.51 -0.02 -4.91
CA ALA A 74 1.76 0.78 -5.88
C ALA A 74 0.27 0.86 -5.52
N ALA A 75 -0.27 2.07 -5.52
CA ALA A 75 -1.69 2.30 -5.31
C ALA A 75 -2.12 3.65 -5.91
N LEU A 76 -3.36 3.73 -6.34
CA LEU A 76 -4.04 4.98 -6.64
C LEU A 76 -4.86 5.45 -5.43
N PRO A 77 -4.97 6.77 -5.22
CA PRO A 77 -5.89 7.32 -4.26
C PRO A 77 -7.33 7.01 -4.68
N GLY A 78 -8.19 6.79 -3.71
CA GLY A 78 -9.61 6.51 -3.93
C GLY A 78 -10.50 7.38 -3.05
N GLY A 79 -10.04 8.59 -2.72
CA GLY A 79 -10.85 9.59 -2.04
C GLY A 79 -11.88 10.20 -2.98
N GLY A 80 -13.17 10.11 -2.64
CA GLY A 80 -14.29 10.66 -3.41
C GLY A 80 -15.58 9.89 -3.19
N VAL A 81 -16.71 10.58 -3.39
CA VAL A 81 -18.02 9.94 -3.42
C VAL A 81 -18.17 9.12 -4.71
N LEU A 82 -18.85 7.98 -4.64
CA LEU A 82 -18.89 7.02 -5.73
C LEU A 82 -19.38 7.62 -7.05
N GLU A 83 -20.37 8.47 -7.00
CA GLU A 83 -20.97 9.15 -8.15
C GLU A 83 -20.02 10.13 -8.85
N SER A 84 -18.87 10.45 -8.25
CA SER A 84 -17.82 11.29 -8.86
C SER A 84 -16.83 10.50 -9.72
N TYR A 85 -16.92 9.17 -9.73
CA TYR A 85 -16.02 8.31 -10.49
C TYR A 85 -16.64 7.88 -11.82
N THR A 86 -15.84 7.91 -12.88
CA THR A 86 -16.15 7.19 -14.10
C THR A 86 -15.90 5.69 -13.93
N THR A 87 -16.53 4.86 -14.76
CA THR A 87 -16.28 3.41 -14.78
C THR A 87 -14.79 3.10 -14.99
N GLY A 88 -14.11 3.83 -15.91
CA GLY A 88 -12.69 3.64 -16.16
C GLY A 88 -11.79 3.96 -14.97
N GLU A 89 -12.14 4.97 -14.15
CA GLU A 89 -11.42 5.25 -12.91
C GLU A 89 -11.66 4.16 -11.85
N ILE A 90 -12.86 3.58 -11.80
CA ILE A 90 -13.18 2.45 -10.92
C ILE A 90 -12.34 1.23 -11.32
N ASP A 91 -12.36 0.87 -12.60
CA ASP A 91 -11.61 -0.27 -13.13
C ASP A 91 -10.11 -0.09 -12.85
N ARG A 92 -9.55 1.08 -13.14
CA ARG A 92 -8.14 1.39 -12.91
C ARG A 92 -7.76 1.30 -11.41
N ALA A 93 -8.63 1.77 -10.52
CA ALA A 93 -8.39 1.67 -9.07
C ALA A 93 -8.40 0.20 -8.61
N LEU A 94 -9.31 -0.61 -9.12
CA LEU A 94 -9.38 -2.05 -8.84
C LEU A 94 -8.15 -2.79 -9.41
N ASP A 95 -7.75 -2.47 -10.65
CA ASP A 95 -6.60 -3.09 -11.29
C ASP A 95 -5.31 -2.82 -10.52
N ILE A 96 -5.03 -1.57 -10.17
CA ILE A 96 -3.76 -1.21 -9.51
C ILE A 96 -3.76 -1.60 -8.03
N ASN A 97 -4.85 -1.30 -7.28
CA ASN A 97 -4.85 -1.44 -5.83
C ASN A 97 -5.14 -2.87 -5.36
N LEU A 98 -5.76 -3.71 -6.20
CA LEU A 98 -6.20 -5.05 -5.81
C LEU A 98 -5.74 -6.13 -6.79
N ARG A 99 -6.09 -6.03 -8.09
CA ARG A 99 -5.78 -7.08 -9.07
C ARG A 99 -4.28 -7.26 -9.26
N ALA A 100 -3.53 -6.18 -9.48
CA ALA A 100 -2.08 -6.27 -9.73
C ALA A 100 -1.32 -6.91 -8.55
N PRO A 101 -1.52 -6.53 -7.26
CA PRO A 101 -0.92 -7.24 -6.14
C PRO A 101 -1.23 -8.74 -6.10
N ILE A 102 -2.46 -9.15 -6.44
CA ILE A 102 -2.85 -10.57 -6.51
C ILE A 102 -2.08 -11.29 -7.61
N VAL A 103 -2.03 -10.70 -8.81
CA VAL A 103 -1.32 -11.29 -9.96
C VAL A 103 0.18 -11.40 -9.69
N LEU A 104 0.79 -10.33 -9.16
CA LEU A 104 2.21 -10.35 -8.79
C LEU A 104 2.51 -11.40 -7.70
N SER A 105 1.60 -11.57 -6.73
CA SER A 105 1.74 -12.63 -5.73
C SER A 105 1.77 -14.01 -6.38
N ARG A 106 0.85 -14.28 -7.33
CA ARG A 106 0.83 -15.56 -8.04
C ARG A 106 2.13 -15.81 -8.81
N VAL A 107 2.58 -14.80 -9.56
CA VAL A 107 3.75 -14.94 -10.44
C VAL A 107 5.05 -15.12 -9.64
N PHE A 108 5.31 -14.26 -8.66
CA PHE A 108 6.54 -14.33 -7.87
C PHE A 108 6.46 -15.35 -6.73
N GLY A 109 5.27 -15.73 -6.30
CA GLY A 109 5.06 -16.70 -5.25
C GLY A 109 5.37 -18.13 -5.68
N GLU A 110 5.14 -18.48 -6.95
CA GLU A 110 5.40 -19.84 -7.45
C GLU A 110 6.87 -20.26 -7.25
N PRO A 111 7.89 -19.49 -7.70
CA PRO A 111 9.28 -19.83 -7.40
C PRO A 111 9.64 -19.73 -5.91
N MET A 112 9.03 -18.80 -5.14
CA MET A 112 9.22 -18.73 -3.68
C MET A 112 8.74 -20.00 -2.99
N LEU A 113 7.58 -20.50 -3.36
CA LEU A 113 7.00 -21.74 -2.82
C LEU A 113 7.81 -22.97 -3.21
N ALA A 114 8.35 -23.00 -4.44
CA ALA A 114 9.18 -24.11 -4.91
C ALA A 114 10.47 -24.24 -4.11
N ARG A 115 11.10 -23.12 -3.70
CA ARG A 115 12.32 -23.11 -2.89
C ARG A 115 12.07 -23.09 -1.37
N GLY A 116 10.79 -22.93 -0.94
CA GLY A 116 10.42 -22.88 0.48
C GLY A 116 10.90 -21.61 1.20
N SER A 117 11.15 -20.53 0.47
CA SER A 117 11.62 -19.24 1.04
C SER A 117 11.20 -18.05 0.20
N GLY A 118 10.80 -16.97 0.87
CA GLY A 118 10.41 -15.71 0.24
C GLY A 118 9.47 -14.90 1.13
N HIS A 119 9.17 -13.67 0.71
CA HIS A 119 8.25 -12.83 1.45
C HIS A 119 7.49 -11.85 0.56
N ILE A 120 6.19 -11.72 0.77
CA ILE A 120 5.37 -10.69 0.11
C ILE A 120 4.86 -9.72 1.16
N VAL A 121 5.11 -8.43 0.94
CA VAL A 121 4.62 -7.34 1.79
C VAL A 121 3.64 -6.50 1.00
N PHE A 122 2.41 -6.38 1.49
CA PHE A 122 1.39 -5.49 0.94
C PHE A 122 1.36 -4.18 1.71
N ILE A 123 1.46 -3.05 1.02
CA ILE A 123 1.16 -1.75 1.61
C ILE A 123 -0.34 -1.49 1.45
N SER A 124 -1.06 -1.83 2.51
CA SER A 124 -2.49 -1.61 2.61
C SER A 124 -2.80 -0.22 3.22
N SER A 125 -3.71 -0.12 4.15
CA SER A 125 -4.08 1.08 4.88
C SER A 125 -4.92 0.73 6.09
N LEU A 126 -5.05 1.62 7.07
CA LEU A 126 -6.12 1.53 8.06
C LEU A 126 -7.52 1.57 7.42
N SER A 127 -7.65 2.13 6.20
CA SER A 127 -8.87 2.04 5.40
C SER A 127 -9.19 0.62 4.91
N GLY A 128 -8.30 -0.35 5.09
CA GLY A 128 -8.56 -1.78 4.95
C GLY A 128 -9.11 -2.44 6.22
N LYS A 129 -9.29 -1.69 7.29
CA LYS A 129 -9.87 -2.13 8.58
C LYS A 129 -11.14 -1.37 8.94
N VAL A 130 -11.22 -0.10 8.53
CA VAL A 130 -12.34 0.80 8.82
C VAL A 130 -12.66 1.63 7.59
N ALA A 131 -13.92 1.64 7.18
CA ALA A 131 -14.39 2.51 6.11
C ALA A 131 -14.81 3.89 6.66
N GLY A 132 -14.53 4.93 5.88
CA GLY A 132 -14.93 6.31 6.17
C GLY A 132 -15.78 6.92 5.05
N PRO A 133 -16.29 8.14 5.25
CA PRO A 133 -16.99 8.88 4.20
C PRO A 133 -16.07 9.13 3.01
N ALA A 134 -16.66 9.28 1.82
CA ALA A 134 -15.95 9.54 0.57
C ALA A 134 -14.72 8.66 0.33
N SER A 135 -14.78 7.38 0.75
CA SER A 135 -13.68 6.42 0.58
C SER A 135 -14.15 5.01 0.23
N SER A 136 -15.39 4.86 -0.24
CA SER A 136 -15.99 3.54 -0.49
C SER A 136 -15.16 2.68 -1.45
N LEU A 137 -14.74 3.24 -2.58
CA LEU A 137 -13.90 2.53 -3.56
C LEU A 137 -12.52 2.18 -2.99
N TYR A 138 -11.86 3.13 -2.34
CA TYR A 138 -10.55 2.89 -1.72
C TYR A 138 -10.64 1.85 -0.61
N SER A 139 -11.66 1.97 0.26
CA SER A 139 -11.90 0.98 1.31
C SER A 139 -12.16 -0.41 0.71
N ALA A 140 -12.97 -0.52 -0.35
CA ALA A 140 -13.21 -1.80 -1.01
C ALA A 140 -11.88 -2.45 -1.47
N THR A 141 -10.99 -1.69 -2.12
CA THR A 141 -9.68 -2.21 -2.55
C THR A 141 -8.79 -2.61 -1.38
N LYS A 142 -8.74 -1.81 -0.31
CA LYS A 142 -7.84 -2.06 0.83
C LYS A 142 -8.36 -3.15 1.79
N PHE A 143 -9.69 -3.28 1.98
CA PHE A 143 -10.29 -4.44 2.65
C PHE A 143 -10.06 -5.73 1.85
N GLY A 144 -10.28 -5.67 0.52
CA GLY A 144 -10.00 -6.81 -0.36
C GLY A 144 -8.54 -7.24 -0.30
N LEU A 145 -7.60 -6.29 -0.39
CA LEU A 145 -6.16 -6.55 -0.30
C LEU A 145 -5.77 -7.14 1.07
N ARG A 146 -6.33 -6.61 2.17
CA ARG A 146 -6.10 -7.14 3.51
C ARG A 146 -6.63 -8.57 3.65
N GLY A 147 -7.87 -8.82 3.19
CA GLY A 147 -8.48 -10.17 3.22
C GLY A 147 -7.65 -11.15 2.41
N PHE A 148 -7.21 -10.75 1.21
CA PHE A 148 -6.32 -11.54 0.37
C PHE A 148 -4.99 -11.86 1.08
N ALA A 149 -4.34 -10.86 1.67
CA ALA A 149 -3.07 -11.04 2.37
C ALA A 149 -3.18 -12.02 3.55
N LEU A 150 -4.26 -11.93 4.34
CA LEU A 150 -4.50 -12.84 5.46
C LEU A 150 -4.74 -14.27 4.98
N GLY A 151 -5.62 -14.47 3.97
CA GLY A 151 -5.86 -15.80 3.40
C GLY A 151 -4.60 -16.42 2.78
N LEU A 152 -3.87 -15.62 1.98
CA LEU A 152 -2.63 -16.06 1.36
C LEU A 152 -1.56 -16.47 2.39
N ARG A 153 -1.53 -15.78 3.53
CA ARG A 153 -0.63 -16.13 4.63
C ARG A 153 -0.94 -17.51 5.21
N GLU A 154 -2.22 -17.85 5.40
CA GLU A 154 -2.60 -19.17 5.90
C GLU A 154 -2.12 -20.28 4.95
N ASP A 155 -2.18 -20.04 3.63
CA ASP A 155 -1.75 -21.00 2.62
C ASP A 155 -0.22 -21.14 2.49
N TRP A 156 0.52 -20.04 2.64
CA TRP A 156 1.93 -19.96 2.24
C TRP A 156 2.92 -19.97 3.40
N ASN A 157 2.54 -19.45 4.57
CA ASN A 157 3.43 -19.41 5.73
C ASN A 157 3.89 -20.79 6.22
N PRO A 158 3.02 -21.85 6.21
CA PRO A 158 3.45 -23.20 6.51
C PRO A 158 4.42 -23.79 5.48
N ARG A 159 4.49 -23.19 4.29
CA ARG A 159 5.37 -23.60 3.17
C ARG A 159 6.64 -22.73 3.07
N GLY A 160 6.98 -21.97 4.11
CA GLY A 160 8.19 -21.16 4.21
C GLY A 160 8.14 -19.80 3.53
N VAL A 161 6.98 -19.37 3.00
CA VAL A 161 6.82 -18.07 2.36
C VAL A 161 6.02 -17.12 3.25
N GLY A 162 6.67 -16.04 3.70
CA GLY A 162 6.04 -15.03 4.53
C GLY A 162 5.08 -14.14 3.75
N VAL A 163 3.99 -13.75 4.39
CA VAL A 163 3.04 -12.76 3.84
C VAL A 163 2.69 -11.76 4.93
N SER A 164 2.84 -10.48 4.63
CA SER A 164 2.62 -9.40 5.58
C SER A 164 1.80 -8.26 4.99
N SER A 165 0.99 -7.62 5.82
CA SER A 165 0.29 -6.37 5.49
C SER A 165 0.79 -5.25 6.40
N VAL A 166 1.32 -4.18 5.82
CA VAL A 166 1.62 -2.94 6.52
C VAL A 166 0.46 -1.98 6.25
N ASN A 167 -0.15 -1.45 7.32
CA ASN A 167 -1.37 -0.64 7.25
C ASN A 167 -1.09 0.79 7.74
N PRO A 168 -0.64 1.71 6.88
CA PRO A 168 -0.46 3.11 7.24
C PRO A 168 -1.78 3.79 7.57
N GLY A 169 -1.74 4.70 8.56
CA GLY A 169 -2.77 5.72 8.77
C GLY A 169 -2.44 6.99 8.00
N PHE A 170 -2.52 8.15 8.66
CA PHE A 170 -2.13 9.42 8.07
C PHE A 170 -0.60 9.57 8.09
N ILE A 171 0.01 9.62 6.89
CA ILE A 171 1.45 9.79 6.72
C ILE A 171 1.70 11.23 6.25
N ARG A 172 2.45 12.01 7.06
CA ARG A 172 2.91 13.34 6.67
C ARG A 172 4.11 13.23 5.73
N ASP A 173 4.48 14.30 5.12
CA ASP A 173 5.70 14.49 4.32
C ASP A 173 5.72 13.78 2.95
N ALA A 174 4.94 12.71 2.77
CA ALA A 174 4.80 12.04 1.48
C ALA A 174 3.56 11.16 1.40
N GLY A 175 3.12 10.88 0.15
CA GLY A 175 2.01 10.00 -0.14
C GLY A 175 0.65 10.68 -0.11
N MET A 176 -0.40 9.90 -0.32
CA MET A 176 -1.75 10.37 -0.63
C MET A 176 -2.32 11.41 0.34
N PHE A 177 -1.98 11.33 1.63
CA PHE A 177 -2.45 12.29 2.63
C PHE A 177 -1.70 13.62 2.51
N ALA A 178 -0.37 13.59 2.41
CA ALA A 178 0.45 14.79 2.24
C ALA A 178 0.12 15.51 0.93
N ASP A 179 -0.01 14.74 -0.17
CA ASP A 179 -0.33 15.26 -1.50
C ASP A 179 -1.76 15.87 -1.56
N GLY A 180 -2.67 15.36 -0.73
CA GLY A 180 -4.06 15.84 -0.67
C GLY A 180 -4.24 17.16 0.12
N GLY A 181 -3.24 17.64 0.85
CA GLY A 181 -3.29 18.91 1.57
C GLY A 181 -4.35 19.01 2.68
N ALA A 182 -4.93 17.90 3.11
CA ALA A 182 -5.98 17.87 4.11
C ALA A 182 -5.43 18.13 5.52
N GLN A 183 -6.19 18.86 6.34
CA GLN A 183 -5.80 19.17 7.71
C GLN A 183 -6.50 18.25 8.70
N LEU A 184 -5.71 17.57 9.54
CA LEU A 184 -6.24 16.72 10.58
C LEU A 184 -6.84 17.52 11.74
N PRO A 185 -7.91 17.03 12.36
CA PRO A 185 -8.41 17.58 13.61
C PRO A 185 -7.33 17.59 14.72
N PRO A 186 -7.37 18.52 15.67
CA PRO A 186 -6.48 18.53 16.82
C PRO A 186 -6.46 17.17 17.54
N GLY A 187 -5.26 16.70 17.88
CA GLY A 187 -5.09 15.41 18.59
C GLY A 187 -5.01 14.17 17.68
N VAL A 188 -5.33 14.28 16.40
CA VAL A 188 -5.07 13.21 15.43
C VAL A 188 -3.63 13.34 14.92
N GLY A 189 -2.76 12.46 15.39
CA GLY A 189 -1.35 12.47 15.00
C GLY A 189 -1.11 11.78 13.66
N THR A 190 0.10 11.99 13.12
CA THR A 190 0.60 11.39 11.88
C THR A 190 1.81 10.50 12.14
N ARG A 191 2.23 9.75 11.12
CA ARG A 191 3.50 9.04 11.03
C ARG A 191 4.28 9.52 9.81
N THR A 192 5.55 9.08 9.68
CA THR A 192 6.41 9.46 8.57
C THR A 192 6.54 8.32 7.55
N PRO A 193 7.03 8.59 6.33
CA PRO A 193 7.41 7.56 5.37
C PRO A 193 8.45 6.58 5.93
N GLU A 194 9.37 7.05 6.76
CA GLU A 194 10.41 6.24 7.43
C GLU A 194 9.80 5.27 8.45
N ASP A 195 8.72 5.67 9.16
CA ASP A 195 7.97 4.78 10.05
C ASP A 195 7.36 3.61 9.26
N VAL A 196 6.86 3.88 8.04
CA VAL A 196 6.33 2.84 7.14
C VAL A 196 7.45 1.94 6.64
N ALA A 197 8.57 2.51 6.21
CA ALA A 197 9.74 1.76 5.76
C ALA A 197 10.32 0.86 6.88
N ALA A 198 10.40 1.37 8.11
CA ALA A 198 10.81 0.57 9.26
C ALA A 198 9.81 -0.56 9.58
N ALA A 199 8.52 -0.33 9.38
CA ALA A 199 7.49 -1.36 9.53
C ALA A 199 7.63 -2.45 8.47
N VAL A 200 7.98 -2.11 7.22
CA VAL A 200 8.25 -3.09 6.15
C VAL A 200 9.43 -4.00 6.53
N VAL A 201 10.55 -3.43 6.97
CA VAL A 201 11.70 -4.22 7.42
C VAL A 201 11.33 -5.14 8.59
N ARG A 202 10.60 -4.64 9.57
CA ARG A 202 10.13 -5.44 10.70
C ARG A 202 9.15 -6.54 10.27
N ALA A 203 8.26 -6.25 9.32
CA ALA A 203 7.30 -7.23 8.78
C ALA A 203 8.04 -8.42 8.15
N ILE A 204 9.08 -8.15 7.37
CA ILE A 204 9.91 -9.16 6.71
C ILE A 204 10.72 -9.95 7.76
N ARG A 205 11.50 -9.25 8.60
CA ARG A 205 12.42 -9.87 9.54
C ARG A 205 11.72 -10.74 10.58
N ASP A 206 10.61 -10.24 11.14
CA ASP A 206 9.88 -10.90 12.23
C ASP A 206 8.68 -11.71 11.71
N ASN A 207 8.50 -11.82 10.40
CA ASN A 207 7.37 -12.49 9.72
C ASN A 207 6.00 -12.13 10.33
N LYS A 208 5.74 -10.82 10.52
CA LYS A 208 4.49 -10.33 11.13
C LYS A 208 3.35 -10.34 10.11
N ALA A 209 2.19 -10.89 10.49
CA ALA A 209 1.01 -10.88 9.63
C ALA A 209 0.54 -9.46 9.30
N GLU A 210 0.42 -8.60 10.31
CA GLU A 210 -0.04 -7.22 10.14
C GLU A 210 0.78 -6.25 11.02
N ILE A 211 1.06 -5.07 10.48
CA ILE A 211 1.65 -3.95 11.24
C ILE A 211 0.89 -2.66 10.92
N ASP A 212 0.23 -2.09 11.92
CA ASP A 212 -0.41 -0.79 11.81
C ASP A 212 0.61 0.33 12.09
N VAL A 213 0.76 1.25 11.13
CA VAL A 213 1.66 2.41 11.23
C VAL A 213 0.83 3.67 11.49
N ALA A 214 0.48 3.88 12.74
CA ALA A 214 -0.36 4.99 13.19
C ALA A 214 -0.06 5.34 14.65
N PRO A 215 -0.43 6.55 15.11
CA PRO A 215 -0.40 6.89 16.52
C PRO A 215 -1.28 5.96 17.37
N PRO A 216 -0.94 5.74 18.66
CA PRO A 216 -1.69 4.80 19.52
C PRO A 216 -3.20 5.09 19.60
N ALA A 217 -3.59 6.36 19.69
CA ALA A 217 -5.00 6.74 19.73
C ALA A 217 -5.75 6.35 18.45
N LEU A 218 -5.13 6.53 17.28
CA LEU A 218 -5.72 6.14 15.99
C LEU A 218 -5.83 4.61 15.86
N LYS A 219 -4.85 3.85 16.36
CA LYS A 219 -4.93 2.38 16.41
C LYS A 219 -6.07 1.91 17.30
N ALA A 220 -6.23 2.50 18.49
CA ALA A 220 -7.31 2.17 19.41
C ALA A 220 -8.69 2.50 18.82
N SER A 221 -8.84 3.67 18.15
CA SER A 221 -10.09 4.02 17.47
C SER A 221 -10.40 3.10 16.29
N THR A 222 -9.38 2.66 15.54
CA THR A 222 -9.53 1.67 14.47
C THR A 222 -10.02 0.33 15.03
N LEU A 223 -9.41 -0.16 16.12
CA LEU A 223 -9.85 -1.39 16.78
C LEU A 223 -11.31 -1.26 17.29
N PHE A 224 -11.66 -0.15 17.92
CA PHE A 224 -13.03 0.10 18.34
C PHE A 224 -14.01 0.09 17.16
N ALA A 225 -13.62 0.69 16.04
CA ALA A 225 -14.47 0.74 14.83
C ALA A 225 -14.67 -0.63 14.17
N THR A 226 -13.73 -1.59 14.32
CA THR A 226 -13.95 -2.96 13.85
C THR A 226 -14.99 -3.72 14.68
N ILE A 227 -15.09 -3.41 15.98
CA ILE A 227 -16.03 -4.06 16.92
C ILE A 227 -17.42 -3.39 16.86
N ALA A 228 -17.48 -2.05 16.81
CA ALA A 228 -18.68 -1.27 16.86
C ALA A 228 -18.78 -0.23 15.72
N PRO A 229 -18.84 -0.67 14.44
CA PRO A 229 -18.67 0.21 13.28
C PRO A 229 -19.72 1.34 13.21
N GLN A 230 -20.99 1.07 13.53
CA GLN A 230 -22.03 2.10 13.51
C GLN A 230 -21.81 3.18 14.58
N THR A 231 -21.38 2.78 15.77
CA THR A 231 -21.11 3.71 16.88
C THR A 231 -19.90 4.55 16.57
N ALA A 232 -18.83 3.92 16.09
CA ALA A 232 -17.60 4.60 15.66
C ALA A 232 -17.89 5.61 14.54
N ALA A 233 -18.69 5.26 13.53
CA ALA A 233 -19.08 6.15 12.45
C ALA A 233 -19.89 7.38 12.96
N ARG A 234 -20.81 7.19 13.93
CA ARG A 234 -21.52 8.32 14.54
C ARG A 234 -20.58 9.27 15.29
N VAL A 235 -19.66 8.72 16.05
CA VAL A 235 -18.65 9.52 16.79
C VAL A 235 -17.73 10.26 15.81
N ALA A 236 -17.20 9.56 14.80
CA ALA A 236 -16.32 10.15 13.80
C ALA A 236 -16.98 11.32 13.06
N ARG A 237 -18.26 11.18 12.65
CA ARG A 237 -19.01 12.29 12.02
C ARG A 237 -19.15 13.50 12.94
N ARG A 238 -19.44 13.28 14.23
CA ARG A 238 -19.49 14.38 15.21
C ARG A 238 -18.16 15.09 15.41
N LEU A 239 -17.05 14.38 15.19
CA LEU A 239 -15.68 14.92 15.25
C LEU A 239 -15.21 15.49 13.91
N GLY A 240 -16.06 15.59 12.89
CA GLY A 240 -15.75 16.27 11.63
C GLY A 240 -15.07 15.39 10.58
N SER A 241 -15.22 14.05 10.65
CA SER A 241 -14.65 13.14 9.64
C SER A 241 -15.12 13.44 8.22
N ASP A 242 -16.36 13.93 8.06
CA ASP A 242 -16.92 14.26 6.74
C ASP A 242 -16.13 15.40 6.08
N ARG A 243 -15.80 16.46 6.84
CA ARG A 243 -14.99 17.60 6.33
C ARG A 243 -13.61 17.11 5.87
N LEU A 244 -12.92 16.31 6.69
CA LEU A 244 -11.62 15.74 6.35
C LEU A 244 -11.69 14.88 5.08
N ALA A 245 -12.71 14.03 4.97
CA ALA A 245 -12.91 13.16 3.81
C ALA A 245 -13.13 13.96 2.52
N HIS A 246 -13.90 15.04 2.55
CA HIS A 246 -14.09 15.91 1.40
C HIS A 246 -12.82 16.65 1.02
N GLN A 247 -12.05 17.17 1.97
CA GLN A 247 -10.75 17.81 1.69
C GLN A 247 -9.78 16.82 1.01
N MET A 248 -9.68 15.59 1.52
CA MET A 248 -8.86 14.56 0.91
C MET A 248 -9.34 14.20 -0.50
N ALA A 249 -10.65 14.10 -0.71
CA ALA A 249 -11.24 13.79 -2.01
C ALA A 249 -10.92 14.85 -3.06
N GLU A 250 -11.02 16.14 -2.70
CA GLU A 250 -10.68 17.25 -3.58
C GLU A 250 -9.18 17.26 -3.92
N GLY A 251 -8.30 17.16 -2.92
CA GLY A 251 -6.87 17.18 -3.14
C GLY A 251 -6.33 15.98 -3.95
N GLN A 252 -7.05 14.86 -3.96
CA GLN A 252 -6.64 13.64 -4.66
C GLN A 252 -7.27 13.49 -6.06
N ARG A 253 -8.18 14.37 -6.46
CA ARG A 253 -8.96 14.23 -7.71
C ARG A 253 -8.11 14.13 -8.97
N HIS A 254 -6.97 14.81 -9.01
CA HIS A 254 -6.05 14.81 -10.16
C HIS A 254 -5.16 13.55 -10.26
N ASN A 255 -5.16 12.69 -9.24
CA ASN A 255 -4.31 11.50 -9.15
C ASN A 255 -5.08 10.17 -9.28
N ARG A 256 -6.37 10.24 -9.64
CA ARG A 256 -7.24 9.07 -9.85
C ARG A 256 -6.94 8.29 -11.11
#